data_96fd403617400cc076374a97eecb47b5
#
_entry.id   96fd403617400cc076374a97eecb47b5
#
_cell.length_a   1.000
_cell.length_b   1.000
_cell.length_c   1.000
_cell.angle_alpha   90.00
_cell.angle_beta   90.00
_cell.angle_gamma   90.00
#
_symmetry.space_group_name_H-M   'P 1'
#
loop_
_entity.id
_entity.type
_entity.pdbx_description
1 polymer ?
#
loop_
_entity_poly.entity_id
_entity_poly.type
_entity_poly.pdbx_seq_one_letter_code
_entity_poly.pdbx_strand_id
1 'polypeptide(L)'
;MNNTAKFEFTIIVPVYNEQDNIARLVSELSSYLKIAHLESCVIFVNDGSTDESGQMIKEFCDRHDDLFYLSFDRNAGLSAALKAGIDYTFSEYTGYIDADLQT
;
A
#
# COMPACT_ATOMS: atom_id res chain seq x y z
N MET A 1 4.88 6.62 -16.94
CA MET A 1 4.73 5.23 -16.45
C MET A 1 5.36 5.10 -15.07
N ASN A 2 4.67 4.49 -14.12
CA ASN A 2 5.24 4.27 -12.80
C ASN A 2 5.99 2.94 -12.73
N ASN A 3 6.73 2.74 -11.63
CA ASN A 3 7.58 1.57 -11.51
C ASN A 3 6.84 0.26 -11.21
N THR A 4 5.52 0.29 -11.03
CA THR A 4 4.76 -0.93 -10.76
C THR A 4 4.75 -1.87 -11.97
N ALA A 5 5.04 -1.37 -13.16
CA ALA A 5 5.01 -2.19 -14.39
C ALA A 5 5.98 -3.38 -14.35
N LYS A 6 7.03 -3.31 -13.52
CA LYS A 6 8.01 -4.42 -13.42
C LYS A 6 7.54 -5.53 -12.49
N PHE A 7 6.43 -5.34 -11.78
CA PHE A 7 5.92 -6.33 -10.84
C PHE A 7 4.73 -7.05 -11.44
N GLU A 8 4.61 -8.35 -11.16
CA GLU A 8 3.54 -9.19 -11.66
C GLU A 8 2.27 -9.07 -10.82
N PHE A 9 2.43 -8.77 -9.53
CA PHE A 9 1.32 -8.73 -8.59
C PHE A 9 1.43 -7.48 -7.71
N THR A 10 0.32 -6.80 -7.52
CA THR A 10 0.24 -5.63 -6.65
C THR A 10 -0.74 -5.89 -5.51
N ILE A 11 -0.31 -5.62 -4.29
CA ILE A 11 -1.17 -5.66 -3.12
C ILE A 11 -1.56 -4.22 -2.78
N ILE A 12 -2.86 -3.94 -2.79
CA ILE A 12 -3.37 -2.61 -2.45
C ILE A 12 -3.74 -2.60 -0.98
N VAL A 13 -3.25 -1.61 -0.25
CA VAL A 13 -3.49 -1.48 1.19
C VAL A 13 -4.09 -0.11 1.49
N PRO A 14 -5.42 -0.02 1.58
CA PRO A 14 -6.06 1.23 2.00
C PRO A 14 -5.72 1.51 3.45
N VAL A 15 -5.38 2.75 3.76
CA VAL A 15 -4.98 3.17 5.11
C VAL A 15 -5.76 4.42 5.51
N TYR A 16 -6.35 4.37 6.70
CA TYR A 16 -6.98 5.56 7.29
C TYR A 16 -6.73 5.55 8.80
N ASN A 17 -5.90 6.50 9.26
CA ASN A 17 -5.58 6.66 10.69
C ASN A 17 -5.11 5.37 11.37
N GLU A 18 -4.09 4.74 10.79
CA GLU A 18 -3.51 3.48 11.27
C GLU A 18 -2.08 3.66 11.78
N GLN A 19 -1.73 4.84 12.31
CA GLN A 19 -0.34 5.11 12.68
C GLN A 19 0.25 4.07 13.64
N ASP A 20 -0.58 3.50 14.52
CA ASP A 20 -0.10 2.51 15.48
C ASP A 20 0.20 1.15 14.85
N ASN A 21 -0.27 0.91 13.64
CA ASN A 21 -0.12 -0.38 12.95
C ASN A 21 0.83 -0.33 11.76
N ILE A 22 1.23 0.87 11.30
CA ILE A 22 1.98 1.00 10.06
C ILE A 22 3.31 0.25 10.11
N ALA A 23 4.10 0.42 11.18
CA ALA A 23 5.41 -0.23 11.26
C ALA A 23 5.30 -1.75 11.22
N ARG A 24 4.33 -2.32 11.96
CA ARG A 24 4.09 -3.76 11.97
C ARG A 24 3.64 -4.24 10.59
N LEU A 25 2.73 -3.49 9.97
CA LEU A 25 2.21 -3.84 8.65
C LEU A 25 3.33 -3.87 7.61
N VAL A 26 4.19 -2.84 7.60
CA VAL A 26 5.32 -2.79 6.67
C VAL A 26 6.25 -3.98 6.89
N SER A 27 6.54 -4.31 8.15
CA SER A 27 7.39 -5.44 8.47
C SER A 27 6.82 -6.76 7.95
N GLU A 28 5.54 -6.99 8.16
CA GLU A 28 4.87 -8.21 7.71
C GLU A 28 4.80 -8.30 6.20
N LEU A 29 4.48 -7.18 5.54
CA LEU A 29 4.43 -7.14 4.08
C LEU A 29 5.81 -7.35 3.47
N SER A 30 6.84 -6.71 4.03
CA SER A 30 8.20 -6.88 3.53
C SER A 30 8.65 -8.33 3.64
N SER A 31 8.30 -9.02 4.74
CA SER A 31 8.60 -10.43 4.89
C SER A 31 7.90 -11.28 3.84
N TYR A 32 6.62 -10.97 3.58
CA TYR A 32 5.87 -11.67 2.55
C TYR A 32 6.50 -11.48 1.17
N LEU A 33 6.89 -10.25 0.84
CA LEU A 33 7.45 -9.95 -0.48
C LEU A 33 8.74 -10.71 -0.75
N LYS A 34 9.49 -11.04 0.29
CA LYS A 34 10.75 -11.79 0.13
C LYS A 34 10.51 -13.24 -0.28
N ILE A 35 9.35 -13.81 0.06
CA ILE A 35 9.07 -15.23 -0.21
C ILE A 35 7.98 -15.43 -1.24
N ALA A 36 7.41 -14.35 -1.78
CA ALA A 36 6.34 -14.45 -2.76
C ALA A 36 6.84 -15.10 -4.05
N HIS A 37 6.01 -15.95 -4.64
CA HIS A 37 6.36 -16.62 -5.90
C HIS A 37 6.35 -15.66 -7.09
N LEU A 38 5.49 -14.65 -7.06
CA LEU A 38 5.44 -13.63 -8.09
C LEU A 38 6.24 -12.42 -7.63
N GLU A 39 6.86 -11.73 -8.57
CA GLU A 39 7.47 -10.43 -8.29
C GLU A 39 6.35 -9.48 -7.87
N SER A 40 6.32 -9.10 -6.62
CA SER A 40 5.19 -8.39 -6.02
C SER A 40 5.59 -7.05 -5.45
N CYS A 41 4.63 -6.13 -5.43
CA CYS A 41 4.81 -4.83 -4.78
C CYS A 41 3.56 -4.49 -3.97
N VAL A 42 3.67 -3.44 -3.16
CA VAL A 42 2.57 -2.95 -2.35
C VAL A 42 2.31 -1.50 -2.71
N ILE A 43 1.04 -1.13 -2.83
CA ILE A 43 0.62 0.27 -2.95
C ILE A 43 -0.24 0.59 -1.74
N PHE A 44 0.27 1.47 -0.87
CA PHE A 44 -0.53 2.02 0.21
C PHE A 44 -1.36 3.16 -0.35
N VAL A 45 -2.65 3.16 -0.07
CA VAL A 45 -3.51 4.29 -0.44
C VAL A 45 -3.94 4.97 0.85
N ASN A 46 -3.32 6.10 1.15
CA ASN A 46 -3.63 6.89 2.32
C ASN A 46 -4.92 7.67 2.05
N ASP A 47 -5.99 7.21 2.66
CA ASP A 47 -7.35 7.73 2.41
C ASP A 47 -7.63 8.95 3.30
N GLY A 48 -6.77 9.97 3.18
CA GLY A 48 -6.96 11.22 3.88
C GLY A 48 -6.73 11.14 5.38
N SER A 49 -5.75 10.34 5.84
CA SER A 49 -5.45 10.21 7.26
C SER A 49 -5.12 11.58 7.87
N THR A 50 -5.59 11.79 9.10
CA THR A 50 -5.32 13.01 9.86
C THR A 50 -4.23 12.83 10.91
N ASP A 51 -3.75 11.59 11.08
CA ASP A 51 -2.66 11.28 12.01
C ASP A 51 -1.33 11.15 11.26
N GLU A 52 -0.34 10.48 11.84
CA GLU A 52 0.99 10.34 11.26
C GLU A 52 1.10 9.24 10.19
N SER A 53 -0.01 8.57 9.86
CA SER A 53 0.01 7.47 8.90
C SER A 53 0.65 7.85 7.57
N GLY A 54 0.24 8.99 7.00
CA GLY A 54 0.76 9.42 5.70
C GLY A 54 2.26 9.63 5.70
N GLN A 55 2.77 10.31 6.72
CA GLN A 55 4.21 10.56 6.83
C GLN A 55 4.98 9.26 7.02
N MET A 56 4.47 8.36 7.86
CA MET A 56 5.12 7.07 8.10
C MET A 56 5.20 6.24 6.83
N ILE A 57 4.10 6.17 6.08
CA ILE A 57 4.06 5.44 4.82
C ILE A 57 5.10 5.99 3.85
N LYS A 58 5.16 7.30 3.71
CA LYS A 58 6.10 7.95 2.82
C LYS A 58 7.54 7.58 3.17
N GLU A 59 7.87 7.62 4.46
CA GLU A 59 9.22 7.29 4.91
C GLU A 59 9.59 5.84 4.63
N PHE A 60 8.66 4.91 4.83
CA PHE A 60 8.92 3.51 4.52
C PHE A 60 9.06 3.29 3.01
N CYS A 61 8.23 3.94 2.21
CA CYS A 61 8.32 3.80 0.74
C CYS A 61 9.63 4.36 0.20
N ASP A 62 10.17 5.39 0.83
CA ASP A 62 11.46 5.95 0.42
C ASP A 62 12.62 4.97 0.62
N ARG A 63 12.45 3.97 1.49
CA ARG A 63 13.50 3.00 1.82
C ARG A 63 13.34 1.66 1.09
N HIS A 64 12.25 1.47 0.35
CA HIS A 64 11.95 0.17 -0.28
C HIS A 64 11.51 0.38 -1.71
N ASP A 65 12.11 -0.37 -2.63
CA ASP A 65 11.80 -0.26 -4.06
C ASP A 65 10.47 -0.91 -4.44
N ASP A 66 9.93 -1.74 -3.57
CA ASP A 66 8.70 -2.48 -3.81
C ASP A 66 7.50 -1.96 -3.01
N LEU A 67 7.66 -0.82 -2.35
CA LEU A 67 6.57 -0.14 -1.65
C LEU A 67 6.29 1.20 -2.32
N PHE A 68 5.02 1.42 -2.65
CA PHE A 68 4.55 2.65 -3.30
C PHE A 68 3.40 3.22 -2.50
N TYR A 69 3.07 4.49 -2.72
CA TYR A 69 1.93 5.09 -2.03
C TYR A 69 1.22 6.13 -2.88
N LEU A 70 -0.07 6.29 -2.59
CA LEU A 70 -0.92 7.37 -3.08
C LEU A 70 -1.55 8.03 -1.86
N SER A 71 -1.81 9.32 -1.92
CA SER A 71 -2.45 10.03 -0.82
C SER A 71 -3.61 10.88 -1.32
N PHE A 72 -4.73 10.81 -0.61
CA PHE A 72 -5.88 11.67 -0.85
C PHE A 72 -5.83 12.85 0.11
N ASP A 73 -6.36 13.99 -0.32
CA ASP A 73 -6.45 15.19 0.53
C ASP A 73 -7.44 15.00 1.66
N ARG A 74 -8.45 14.16 1.47
CA ARG A 74 -9.49 13.90 2.47
C ARG A 74 -9.99 12.49 2.32
N ASN A 75 -10.65 11.99 3.36
CA ASN A 75 -11.23 10.66 3.35
C ASN A 75 -12.29 10.54 2.26
N ALA A 76 -12.13 9.54 1.41
CA ALA A 76 -13.04 9.29 0.29
C ALA A 76 -13.69 7.91 0.39
N GLY A 77 -13.25 7.05 1.30
CA GLY A 77 -13.83 5.74 1.55
C GLY A 77 -13.06 4.60 0.90
N LEU A 78 -13.38 3.40 1.34
CA LEU A 78 -12.69 2.18 0.91
C LEU A 78 -12.77 1.97 -0.60
N SER A 79 -13.94 2.12 -1.18
CA SER A 79 -14.10 1.88 -2.62
C SER A 79 -13.25 2.82 -3.45
N ALA A 80 -13.17 4.10 -3.07
CA ALA A 80 -12.35 5.08 -3.76
C ALA A 80 -10.87 4.74 -3.63
N ALA A 81 -10.45 4.28 -2.44
CA ALA A 81 -9.05 3.91 -2.21
C ALA A 81 -8.66 2.71 -3.06
N LEU A 82 -9.51 1.68 -3.11
CA LEU A 82 -9.23 0.50 -3.92
C LEU A 82 -9.17 0.86 -5.41
N LYS A 83 -10.11 1.67 -5.87
CA LYS A 83 -10.13 2.09 -7.27
C LYS A 83 -8.86 2.87 -7.63
N ALA A 84 -8.41 3.76 -6.75
CA ALA A 84 -7.19 4.53 -6.99
C ALA A 84 -5.98 3.62 -7.12
N GLY A 85 -5.87 2.61 -6.23
CA GLY A 85 -4.78 1.65 -6.30
C GLY A 85 -4.82 0.83 -7.59
N ILE A 86 -5.99 0.37 -7.98
CA ILE A 86 -6.17 -0.40 -9.21
C ILE A 86 -5.78 0.45 -10.42
N ASP A 87 -6.23 1.70 -10.46
CA ASP A 87 -5.94 2.59 -11.59
C ASP A 87 -4.46 2.95 -11.67
N TYR A 88 -3.76 2.95 -10.54
CA TYR A 88 -2.36 3.33 -10.50
C TYR A 88 -1.43 2.21 -10.98
N THR A 89 -1.75 0.96 -10.67
CA THR A 89 -0.85 -0.15 -10.94
C THR A 89 -0.88 -0.58 -12.40
N PHE A 90 0.27 -1.06 -12.88
CA PHE A 90 0.38 -1.71 -14.19
C PHE A 90 0.64 -3.21 -14.06
N SER A 91 0.55 -3.77 -12.85
CA SER A 91 0.73 -5.19 -12.64
C SER A 91 -0.42 -5.99 -13.25
N GLU A 92 -0.13 -7.22 -13.67
CA GLU A 92 -1.13 -8.10 -14.26
C GLU A 92 -2.17 -8.55 -13.24
N TYR A 93 -1.74 -8.83 -12.01
CA TYR A 93 -2.62 -9.30 -10.96
C TYR A 93 -2.66 -8.32 -9.80
N THR A 94 -3.82 -8.19 -9.17
CA THR A 94 -4.02 -7.25 -8.08
C THR A 94 -4.88 -7.87 -6.98
N GLY A 95 -4.50 -7.64 -5.74
CA GLY A 95 -5.29 -8.02 -4.57
C GLY A 95 -5.28 -6.87 -3.56
N TYR A 96 -5.99 -7.06 -2.43
CA TYR A 96 -5.93 -6.04 -1.38
C TYR A 96 -6.05 -6.68 0.00
N ILE A 97 -5.58 -5.96 1.01
CA ILE A 97 -5.71 -6.35 2.42
C ILE A 97 -6.01 -5.13 3.26
N ASP A 98 -6.59 -5.36 4.44
CA ASP A 98 -6.84 -4.30 5.42
C ASP A 98 -5.55 -3.95 6.17
N ALA A 99 -5.36 -2.66 6.44
CA ALA A 99 -4.15 -2.17 7.10
C ALA A 99 -4.01 -2.68 8.54
N ASP A 100 -5.11 -2.93 9.24
CA ASP A 100 -5.04 -3.36 10.62
C ASP A 100 -4.69 -4.83 10.79
N LEU A 101 -4.78 -5.63 9.73
CA LEU A 101 -4.47 -7.06 9.74
C LEU A 101 -5.20 -7.84 10.83
N GLN A 102 -6.35 -7.35 11.25
CA GLN A 102 -7.12 -8.04 12.28
C GLN A 102 -7.88 -9.21 11.68
N THR A 103 -7.86 -10.25 12.42
CA THR A 103 -8.57 -11.48 12.05
C THR A 103 -9.75 -11.70 12.98
#